data_7e13088e020e8e3ccbff52a8ac7c7392
#
_entry.id   7e13088e020e8e3ccbff52a8ac7c7392
#
_cell.length_a   1.000
_cell.length_b   1.000
_cell.length_c   1.000
_cell.angle_alpha   90.00
_cell.angle_beta   90.00
_cell.angle_gamma   90.00
#
_symmetry.space_group_name_H-M   'P 1'
#
loop_
_entity.id
_entity.type
_entity.pdbx_description
1 polymer ?
#
loop_
_entity_poly.entity_id
_entity_poly.type
_entity_poly.pdbx_seq_one_letter_code
_entity_poly.pdbx_strand_id
1 'polypeptide(L)' 'MNPKVETALNEQIHAEFFSFYLYLSVAAFFTARHLDGFAHWMRIQAQEEFAHAMKGLTTLATIWLRRPSALGP' A
#
# COMPACT_ATOMS: atom_id res chain seq x y z
N MET A 1 20.48 -5.92 1.81
CA MET A 1 19.30 -6.64 2.33
C MET A 1 19.16 -7.98 1.64
N ASN A 2 18.66 -8.96 2.36
CA ASN A 2 18.38 -10.28 1.80
C ASN A 2 17.34 -10.15 0.68
N PRO A 3 17.61 -10.70 -0.52
CA PRO A 3 16.65 -10.63 -1.62
C PRO A 3 15.26 -11.19 -1.29
N LYS A 4 15.19 -12.19 -0.40
CA LYS A 4 13.89 -12.74 0.01
C LYS A 4 13.08 -11.74 0.82
N VAL A 5 13.74 -10.96 1.68
CA VAL A 5 13.08 -9.92 2.47
C VAL A 5 12.60 -8.79 1.57
N GLU A 6 13.45 -8.40 0.61
CA GLU A 6 13.08 -7.35 -0.36
C GLU A 6 11.87 -7.77 -1.19
N THR A 7 11.85 -9.00 -1.67
CA THR A 7 10.71 -9.54 -2.43
C THR A 7 9.45 -9.58 -1.58
N ALA A 8 9.56 -10.05 -0.34
CA ALA A 8 8.41 -10.10 0.57
C ALA A 8 7.85 -8.72 0.86
N LEU A 9 8.72 -7.73 1.07
CA LEU A 9 8.30 -6.35 1.30
C LEU A 9 7.60 -5.79 0.08
N ASN A 10 8.13 -6.04 -1.12
CA ASN A 10 7.53 -5.59 -2.37
C ASN A 10 6.13 -6.21 -2.57
N GLU A 11 5.99 -7.50 -2.29
CA GLU A 11 4.70 -8.17 -2.37
C GLU A 11 3.70 -7.61 -1.37
N GLN A 12 4.16 -7.28 -0.17
CA GLN A 12 3.33 -6.67 0.86
C GLN A 12 2.82 -5.30 0.41
N ILE A 13 3.67 -4.50 -0.20
CA ILE A 13 3.29 -3.19 -0.72
C ILE A 13 2.22 -3.34 -1.81
N HIS A 14 2.40 -4.30 -2.73
CA HIS A 14 1.41 -4.56 -3.77
C HIS A 14 0.07 -4.99 -3.17
N ALA A 15 0.10 -5.86 -2.16
CA ALA A 15 -1.11 -6.33 -1.51
C ALA A 15 -1.86 -5.18 -0.84
N GLU A 16 -1.14 -4.26 -0.21
CA GLU A 16 -1.76 -3.11 0.46
C GLU A 16 -2.34 -2.11 -0.54
N PHE A 17 -1.68 -1.88 -1.68
CA PHE A 17 -2.24 -1.06 -2.75
C PHE A 17 -3.48 -1.71 -3.37
N PHE A 18 -3.47 -3.03 -3.54
CA PHE A 18 -4.64 -3.74 -4.03
C PHE A 18 -5.81 -3.59 -3.06
N SER A 19 -5.56 -3.75 -1.76
CA SER A 19 -6.59 -3.58 -0.73
C SER A 19 -7.12 -2.14 -0.71
N PHE A 20 -6.25 -1.15 -0.83
CA PHE A 20 -6.64 0.25 -0.94
C PHE A 20 -7.61 0.46 -2.10
N TYR A 21 -7.25 -0.02 -3.28
CA TYR A 21 -8.08 0.10 -4.47
C TYR A 21 -9.43 -0.60 -4.26
N LEU A 22 -9.41 -1.81 -3.71
CA LEU A 22 -10.62 -2.57 -3.47
C LEU A 22 -11.56 -1.85 -2.50
N TYR A 23 -11.02 -1.33 -1.40
CA TYR A 23 -11.82 -0.62 -0.41
C TYR A 23 -12.43 0.65 -0.99
N LEU A 24 -11.69 1.38 -1.83
CA LEU A 24 -12.25 2.55 -2.51
C LEU A 24 -13.38 2.17 -3.47
N SER A 25 -13.22 1.07 -4.19
CA SER A 25 -14.25 0.57 -5.11
C SER A 25 -15.52 0.19 -4.36
N VAL A 26 -15.37 -0.48 -3.21
CA VAL A 26 -16.50 -0.85 -2.37
C VAL A 26 -17.16 0.39 -1.76
N ALA A 27 -16.36 1.39 -1.36
CA ALA A 27 -16.90 2.65 -0.87
C ALA A 27 -17.76 3.34 -1.92
N ALA A 28 -17.30 3.37 -3.17
CA ALA A 28 -18.07 3.96 -4.27
C ALA A 28 -19.39 3.21 -4.47
N PHE A 29 -19.37 1.89 -4.38
CA PHE A 29 -20.57 1.06 -4.47
C PHE A 29 -21.58 1.43 -3.39
N PHE A 30 -21.12 1.55 -2.14
CA PHE A 30 -22.00 1.92 -1.03
C PHE A 30 -22.52 3.35 -1.16
N THR A 31 -21.67 4.28 -1.62
CA THR A 31 -22.11 5.66 -1.87
C THR A 31 -23.24 5.70 -2.90
N ALA A 32 -23.11 4.93 -3.98
CA ALA A 32 -24.13 4.87 -5.03
C ALA A 32 -25.45 4.32 -4.52
N ARG A 33 -25.45 3.58 -3.41
CA ARG A 33 -26.64 3.02 -2.79
C ARG A 33 -27.09 3.78 -1.55
N HIS A 34 -26.52 4.95 -1.32
CA HIS A 34 -26.86 5.81 -0.17
C HIS A 34 -26.58 5.14 1.18
N LEU A 35 -25.61 4.24 1.23
CA LEU A 35 -25.17 3.60 2.46
C LEU A 35 -23.93 4.33 2.97
N ASP A 36 -24.14 5.58 3.38
CA ASP A 36 -23.02 6.50 3.65
C ASP A 36 -22.15 6.08 4.82
N GLY A 37 -22.72 5.44 5.83
CA GLY A 37 -21.96 4.94 6.97
C GLY A 37 -20.97 3.86 6.55
N PHE A 38 -21.40 2.90 5.73
CA PHE A 38 -20.52 1.86 5.20
C PHE A 38 -19.49 2.45 4.25
N ALA A 39 -19.89 3.40 3.40
CA ALA A 39 -18.97 4.07 2.49
C ALA A 39 -17.87 4.80 3.26
N HIS A 40 -18.24 5.51 4.32
CA HIS A 40 -17.29 6.24 5.16
C HIS A 40 -16.31 5.28 5.83
N TRP A 41 -16.81 4.17 6.38
CA TRP A 41 -15.97 3.17 7.02
C TRP A 41 -14.96 2.57 6.04
N MET A 42 -15.42 2.26 4.82
CA MET A 42 -14.54 1.72 3.78
C MET A 42 -13.47 2.72 3.36
N ARG A 43 -13.80 4.02 3.30
CA ARG A 43 -12.82 5.06 2.98
C ARG A 43 -11.74 5.16 4.05
N ILE A 44 -12.12 5.00 5.33
CA ILE A 44 -11.15 4.99 6.43
C ILE A 44 -10.22 3.79 6.29
N GLN A 45 -10.76 2.60 5.99
CA GLN A 45 -9.95 1.41 5.76
C GLN A 45 -8.99 1.60 4.59
N ALA A 46 -9.47 2.24 3.50
CA ALA A 46 -8.61 2.53 2.36
C ALA A 46 -7.45 3.45 2.73
N GLN A 47 -7.71 4.48 3.54
CA GLN A 47 -6.66 5.40 3.98
C GLN A 47 -5.61 4.68 4.82
N GLU A 48 -6.02 3.75 5.67
CA GLU A 48 -5.08 2.96 6.49
C GLU A 48 -4.20 2.09 5.61
N GLU A 49 -4.79 1.43 4.60
CA GLU A 49 -4.02 0.60 3.67
C GLU A 49 -3.05 1.44 2.85
N PHE A 50 -3.48 2.62 2.43
CA PHE A 50 -2.60 3.55 1.72
C PHE A 50 -1.41 3.97 2.58
N ALA A 51 -1.67 4.31 3.85
CA ALA A 51 -0.61 4.70 4.78
C ALA A 51 0.40 3.57 4.99
N HIS A 52 -0.08 2.33 5.11
CA HIS A 52 0.79 1.16 5.24
C HIS A 52 1.65 0.99 3.98
N ALA A 53 1.06 1.12 2.80
CA ALA A 53 1.78 0.99 1.55
C ALA A 53 2.86 2.07 1.41
N MET A 54 2.54 3.32 1.78
CA MET A 54 3.50 4.41 1.71
C MET A 54 4.66 4.21 2.68
N LYS A 55 4.37 3.68 3.88
CA LYS A 55 5.41 3.35 4.85
C LYS A 55 6.34 2.26 4.31
N GLY A 56 5.76 1.25 3.67
CA GLY A 56 6.53 0.18 3.05
C GLY A 56 7.41 0.70 1.92
N LEU A 57 6.88 1.56 1.07
CA LEU A 57 7.63 2.20 -0.01
C LEU A 57 8.80 3.02 0.52
N THR A 58 8.57 3.78 1.59
CA THR A 58 9.62 4.59 2.21
C THR A 58 10.73 3.69 2.76
N THR A 59 10.36 2.59 3.40
CA THR A 59 11.31 1.61 3.91
C THR A 59 12.13 1.01 2.77
N LEU A 60 11.47 0.59 1.69
CA LEU A 60 12.14 0.01 0.53
C LEU A 60 13.09 1.01 -0.13
N ALA A 61 12.65 2.25 -0.29
CA ALA A 61 13.48 3.30 -0.87
C ALA A 61 14.72 3.58 -0.02
N THR A 62 14.57 3.58 1.31
CA THR A 62 15.69 3.78 2.23
C THR A 62 16.71 2.66 2.07
N ILE A 63 16.25 1.42 1.94
CA ILE A 63 17.12 0.27 1.73
C ILE A 63 17.87 0.39 0.41
N TRP A 64 17.18 0.74 -0.66
CA TRP A 64 17.80 0.89 -1.97
C TRP A 64 18.82 2.03 -2.00
N LEU A 65 18.56 3.13 -1.28
CA LEU A 65 19.49 4.24 -1.20
C LEU A 65 20.79 3.87 -0.44
N ARG A 66 20.69 2.92 0.48
CA ARG A 66 21.84 2.46 1.26
C ARG A 66 22.57 1.27 0.65
N ARG A 67 22.03 0.72 -0.41
CA ARG A 67 22.65 -0.42 -1.10
C ARG A 67 23.91 0.04 -1.80
N PRO A 68 25.00 -0.76 -1.75
CA PRO A 68 26.14 -0.49 -2.61
C PRO A 68 25.68 -0.45 -4.06
N SER A 69 26.08 0.59 -4.78
CA SER A 69 25.57 0.82 -6.12
C SER A 69 26.01 -0.28 -7.08
N ALA A 70 25.08 -0.87 -7.81
CA ALA A 70 25.38 -1.75 -8.92
C ALA A 70 25.84 -0.95 -10.16
N LEU A 71 25.66 0.37 -10.13
CA LEU A 71 26.08 1.27 -11.22
C LEU A 71 27.49 1.79 -11.02
N GLY A 72 28.18 1.31 -10.00
CA GLY A 72 29.55 1.67 -9.73
C GLY A 72 29.71 2.39 -8.39
N PRO A 73 30.93 2.71 -8.04
CA PRO A 73 31.20 3.39 -6.79
C PRO A 73 30.58 4.79 -6.72
#